data_b4c59cabb92fb01d2faacd20977b0dab
#
_entry.id   b4c59cabb92fb01d2faacd20977b0dab
#
_cell.length_a   1.000
_cell.length_b   1.000
_cell.length_c   1.000
_cell.angle_alpha   90.00
_cell.angle_beta   90.00
_cell.angle_gamma   90.00
#
_symmetry.space_group_name_H-M   'P 1'
#
loop_
_entity.id
_entity.type
_entity.pdbx_description
1 polymer ?
#
loop_
_entity_poly.entity_id
_entity_poly.type
_entity_poly.pdbx_seq_one_letter_code
_entity_poly.pdbx_strand_id
1 'polypeptide(L)'
;NIKNINAQTTKAIMLLNSKNRIALSGTPIENNLGELYSLFRFLNPAMFGTAEEFNTYYAVPIQKENDPEAIEELKKKIYPFILRRVKKEVLKDLPDKIEKTMFIEMNPEQKKLYEERRNYYYNMVHSQIKENGLGKTQFFILQALNELRQITSCPESKSNGVMSSKREVLINNILEAVENGHKVLVFTNYINSIENICEDLEKNNINYLS
;
A
#
# COMPACT_ATOMS: atom_id res chain seq x y z
N ASN A 1 -8.03 -7.90 12.25
CA ASN A 1 -8.39 -7.15 11.06
C ASN A 1 -9.60 -7.78 10.37
N ILE A 2 -10.77 -7.15 10.47
CA ILE A 2 -12.07 -7.69 10.00
C ILE A 2 -12.58 -7.01 8.71
N LYS A 3 -11.69 -6.53 7.88
CA LYS A 3 -12.04 -5.83 6.63
C LYS A 3 -12.62 -6.77 5.56
N ASN A 4 -12.15 -8.03 5.50
CA ASN A 4 -12.67 -9.02 4.56
C ASN A 4 -13.72 -9.90 5.23
N ILE A 5 -15.00 -9.76 4.81
CA ILE A 5 -16.13 -10.50 5.36
C ILE A 5 -16.01 -12.03 5.20
N ASN A 6 -15.30 -12.48 4.17
CA ASN A 6 -15.12 -13.90 3.88
C ASN A 6 -13.96 -14.55 4.63
N ALA A 7 -13.09 -13.76 5.27
CA ALA A 7 -11.95 -14.27 6.04
C ALA A 7 -12.43 -15.07 7.27
N GLN A 8 -11.73 -16.17 7.56
CA GLN A 8 -12.02 -17.01 8.72
C GLN A 8 -11.97 -16.22 10.04
N THR A 9 -10.99 -15.33 10.17
CA THR A 9 -10.85 -14.43 11.33
C THR A 9 -12.09 -13.54 11.50
N THR A 10 -12.61 -12.97 10.40
CA THR A 10 -13.84 -12.15 10.44
C THR A 10 -15.03 -12.99 10.88
N LYS A 11 -15.20 -14.18 10.32
CA LYS A 11 -16.28 -15.08 10.69
C LYS A 11 -16.22 -15.46 12.17
N ALA A 12 -15.02 -15.77 12.70
CA ALA A 12 -14.82 -16.09 14.09
C ALA A 12 -15.17 -14.92 15.03
N ILE A 13 -14.74 -13.71 14.69
CA ILE A 13 -15.02 -12.49 15.47
C ILE A 13 -16.52 -12.16 15.48
N MET A 14 -17.24 -12.42 14.37
CA MET A 14 -18.69 -12.21 14.30
C MET A 14 -19.49 -13.11 15.25
N LEU A 15 -18.94 -14.25 15.67
CA LEU A 15 -19.55 -15.15 16.64
C LEU A 15 -19.45 -14.67 18.09
N LEU A 16 -18.63 -13.66 18.36
CA LEU A 16 -18.47 -13.13 19.71
C LEU A 16 -19.76 -12.43 20.16
N ASN A 17 -20.32 -12.91 21.26
CA ASN A 17 -21.44 -12.27 21.91
C ASN A 17 -20.93 -11.18 22.86
N SER A 18 -21.20 -9.93 22.55
CA SER A 18 -20.76 -8.78 23.34
C SER A 18 -21.85 -7.70 23.40
N LYS A 19 -21.96 -7.05 24.56
CA LYS A 19 -22.92 -5.96 24.79
C LYS A 19 -22.52 -4.69 24.04
N ASN A 20 -21.22 -4.39 23.98
CA ASN A 20 -20.66 -3.23 23.30
C ASN A 20 -19.52 -3.66 22.39
N ARG A 21 -19.38 -2.97 21.26
CA ARG A 21 -18.34 -3.24 20.26
C ARG A 21 -17.67 -1.94 19.83
N ILE A 22 -16.36 -1.95 19.81
CA ILE A 22 -15.54 -0.82 19.33
C ILE A 22 -14.52 -1.36 18.35
N ALA A 23 -14.31 -0.64 17.25
CA ALA A 23 -13.26 -0.94 16.29
C ALA A 23 -12.30 0.24 16.17
N LEU A 24 -11.01 -0.03 16.27
CA LEU A 24 -9.94 0.95 16.07
C LEU A 24 -9.28 0.68 14.72
N SER A 25 -9.25 1.68 13.86
CA SER A 25 -8.62 1.60 12.54
C SER A 25 -8.09 2.97 12.13
N GLY A 26 -6.87 3.02 11.59
CA GLY A 26 -6.34 4.21 10.94
C GLY A 26 -6.94 4.45 9.56
N THR A 27 -7.40 3.39 8.90
CA THR A 27 -7.93 3.37 7.53
C THR A 27 -9.17 2.48 7.46
N PRO A 28 -10.37 2.99 7.76
CA PRO A 28 -11.59 2.19 7.75
C PRO A 28 -11.95 1.65 6.36
N ILE A 29 -11.55 2.36 5.30
CA ILE A 29 -11.71 1.97 3.88
C ILE A 29 -10.35 2.12 3.20
N GLU A 30 -9.85 1.05 2.58
CA GLU A 30 -8.60 1.06 1.82
C GLU A 30 -8.85 0.77 0.33
N ASN A 31 -9.58 -0.31 0.05
CA ASN A 31 -9.73 -0.80 -1.32
C ASN A 31 -11.18 -0.66 -1.86
N ASN A 32 -12.17 -0.92 -1.02
CA ASN A 32 -13.57 -0.89 -1.44
C ASN A 32 -14.53 -0.70 -0.26
N LEU A 33 -15.78 -0.35 -0.56
CA LEU A 33 -16.83 -0.16 0.44
C LEU A 33 -17.26 -1.45 1.16
N GLY A 34 -16.94 -2.62 0.62
CA GLY A 34 -17.16 -3.89 1.30
C GLY A 34 -16.37 -4.02 2.61
N GLU A 35 -15.22 -3.33 2.73
CA GLU A 35 -14.46 -3.26 3.98
C GLU A 35 -15.24 -2.49 5.05
N LEU A 36 -15.88 -1.37 4.68
CA LEU A 36 -16.77 -0.61 5.55
C LEU A 36 -17.97 -1.44 5.99
N TYR A 37 -18.61 -2.14 5.05
CA TYR A 37 -19.71 -3.05 5.35
C TYR A 37 -19.30 -4.11 6.38
N SER A 38 -18.17 -4.76 6.17
CA SER A 38 -17.65 -5.79 7.10
C SER A 38 -17.45 -5.23 8.50
N LEU A 39 -16.89 -4.02 8.61
CA LEU A 39 -16.66 -3.34 9.87
C LEU A 39 -17.98 -3.00 10.58
N PHE A 40 -18.93 -2.41 9.87
CA PHE A 40 -20.24 -2.05 10.42
C PHE A 40 -21.11 -3.25 10.75
N ARG A 41 -21.01 -4.35 10.01
CA ARG A 41 -21.66 -5.60 10.35
C ARG A 41 -21.16 -6.15 11.70
N PHE A 42 -19.90 -5.95 12.03
CA PHE A 42 -19.40 -6.25 13.36
C PHE A 42 -19.93 -5.27 14.39
N LEU A 43 -19.88 -3.96 14.16
CA LEU A 43 -20.29 -2.93 15.12
C LEU A 43 -21.80 -2.90 15.35
N ASN A 44 -22.57 -2.90 14.27
CA ASN A 44 -24.04 -2.74 14.25
C ASN A 44 -24.63 -3.75 13.24
N PRO A 45 -24.83 -5.01 13.61
CA PRO A 45 -25.20 -6.10 12.68
C PRO A 45 -26.45 -5.85 11.81
N ALA A 46 -27.41 -5.09 12.32
CA ALA A 46 -28.68 -4.83 11.61
C ALA A 46 -28.68 -3.54 10.75
N MET A 47 -27.60 -2.77 10.74
CA MET A 47 -27.58 -1.41 10.19
C MET A 47 -27.73 -1.36 8.66
N PHE A 48 -27.09 -2.28 7.96
CA PHE A 48 -27.01 -2.28 6.49
C PHE A 48 -27.65 -3.50 5.82
N GLY A 49 -28.33 -4.36 6.58
CA GLY A 49 -28.92 -5.58 6.04
C GLY A 49 -27.87 -6.59 5.54
N THR A 50 -28.17 -7.25 4.43
CA THR A 50 -27.30 -8.21 3.78
C THR A 50 -26.15 -7.54 2.99
N ALA A 51 -25.12 -8.32 2.66
CA ALA A 51 -24.04 -7.82 1.80
C ALA A 51 -24.53 -7.45 0.39
N GLU A 52 -25.54 -8.15 -0.11
CA GLU A 52 -26.16 -7.91 -1.42
C GLU A 52 -26.92 -6.58 -1.42
N GLU A 53 -27.71 -6.33 -0.38
CA GLU A 53 -28.41 -5.06 -0.20
C GLU A 53 -27.44 -3.89 -0.11
N PHE A 54 -26.39 -3.98 0.73
CA PHE A 54 -25.37 -2.96 0.82
C PHE A 54 -24.67 -2.71 -0.52
N ASN A 55 -24.36 -3.77 -1.26
CA ASN A 55 -23.73 -3.66 -2.57
C ASN A 55 -24.61 -2.95 -3.57
N THR A 56 -25.91 -3.27 -3.59
CA THR A 56 -26.89 -2.68 -4.51
C THR A 56 -27.18 -1.23 -4.20
N TYR A 57 -27.38 -0.88 -2.92
CA TYR A 57 -27.79 0.48 -2.53
C TYR A 57 -26.62 1.45 -2.37
N TYR A 58 -25.41 0.96 -2.04
CA TYR A 58 -24.28 1.85 -1.75
C TYR A 58 -23.02 1.53 -2.58
N ALA A 59 -22.55 0.26 -2.58
CA ALA A 59 -21.22 0.00 -3.14
C ALA A 59 -21.17 0.20 -4.66
N VAL A 60 -22.16 -0.30 -5.41
CA VAL A 60 -22.21 -0.14 -6.86
C VAL A 60 -22.49 1.30 -7.26
N PRO A 61 -23.53 1.98 -6.75
CA PRO A 61 -23.79 3.38 -7.10
C PRO A 61 -22.60 4.29 -6.79
N ILE A 62 -21.95 4.13 -5.62
CA ILE A 62 -20.85 4.99 -5.22
C ILE A 62 -19.58 4.69 -6.03
N GLN A 63 -19.20 3.41 -6.19
CA GLN A 63 -17.89 3.05 -6.77
C GLN A 63 -17.90 3.03 -8.31
N LYS A 64 -19.01 2.76 -8.94
CA LYS A 64 -19.11 2.68 -10.40
C LYS A 64 -19.75 3.91 -11.04
N GLU A 65 -20.74 4.50 -10.36
CA GLU A 65 -21.58 5.57 -10.91
C GLU A 65 -21.26 6.94 -10.30
N ASN A 66 -20.44 6.98 -9.21
CA ASN A 66 -20.14 8.18 -8.43
C ASN A 66 -21.40 8.93 -7.97
N ASP A 67 -22.46 8.19 -7.61
CA ASP A 67 -23.74 8.74 -7.22
C ASP A 67 -23.62 9.61 -5.95
N PRO A 68 -23.88 10.93 -6.04
CA PRO A 68 -23.74 11.85 -4.92
C PRO A 68 -24.81 11.62 -3.85
N GLU A 69 -26.01 11.15 -4.20
CA GLU A 69 -27.09 10.92 -3.25
C GLU A 69 -26.77 9.71 -2.38
N ALA A 70 -26.30 8.61 -2.98
CA ALA A 70 -25.85 7.42 -2.26
C ALA A 70 -24.67 7.72 -1.32
N ILE A 71 -23.74 8.58 -1.77
CA ILE A 71 -22.60 9.04 -0.92
C ILE A 71 -23.11 9.81 0.30
N GLU A 72 -24.00 10.76 0.09
CA GLU A 72 -24.54 11.61 1.15
C GLU A 72 -25.37 10.81 2.17
N GLU A 73 -26.21 9.89 1.67
CA GLU A 73 -27.00 8.99 2.52
C GLU A 73 -26.10 8.08 3.37
N LEU A 74 -25.10 7.46 2.76
CA LEU A 74 -24.14 6.61 3.47
C LEU A 74 -23.40 7.41 4.55
N LYS A 75 -22.90 8.61 4.22
CA LYS A 75 -22.25 9.50 5.18
C LYS A 75 -23.15 9.82 6.37
N LYS A 76 -24.40 10.20 6.14
CA LYS A 76 -25.37 10.51 7.21
C LYS A 76 -25.60 9.31 8.12
N LYS A 77 -25.71 8.11 7.57
CA LYS A 77 -25.91 6.88 8.34
C LYS A 77 -24.71 6.53 9.22
N ILE A 78 -23.48 6.66 8.72
CA ILE A 78 -22.28 6.23 9.45
C ILE A 78 -21.73 7.31 10.40
N TYR A 79 -21.99 8.59 10.13
CA TYR A 79 -21.45 9.71 10.88
C TYR A 79 -21.58 9.60 12.41
N PRO A 80 -22.74 9.21 12.98
CA PRO A 80 -22.89 9.09 14.43
C PRO A 80 -22.03 8.00 15.09
N PHE A 81 -21.50 7.08 14.30
CA PHE A 81 -20.74 5.91 14.77
C PHE A 81 -19.25 6.00 14.51
N ILE A 82 -18.77 7.08 13.84
CA ILE A 82 -17.37 7.26 13.50
C ILE A 82 -16.80 8.48 14.22
N LEU A 83 -15.76 8.25 15.01
CA LEU A 83 -14.93 9.31 15.54
C LEU A 83 -13.60 9.35 14.78
N ARG A 84 -13.48 10.26 13.84
CA ARG A 84 -12.24 10.50 13.10
C ARG A 84 -11.54 11.74 13.61
N ARG A 85 -10.27 11.60 13.99
CA ARG A 85 -9.39 12.71 14.36
C ARG A 85 -8.22 12.78 13.41
N VAL A 86 -7.98 13.94 12.85
CA VAL A 86 -6.80 14.18 12.00
C VAL A 86 -5.66 14.67 12.89
N LYS A 87 -4.47 14.11 12.68
CA LYS A 87 -3.27 14.41 13.49
C LYS A 87 -3.02 15.91 13.61
N LYS A 88 -3.18 16.66 12.53
CA LYS A 88 -3.00 18.12 12.47
C LYS A 88 -3.98 18.90 13.37
N GLU A 89 -5.19 18.38 13.57
CA GLU A 89 -6.23 19.04 14.40
C GLU A 89 -6.01 18.81 15.88
N VAL A 90 -5.41 17.67 16.25
CA VAL A 90 -5.25 17.25 17.65
C VAL A 90 -3.90 17.64 18.22
N LEU A 91 -2.83 17.53 17.42
CA LEU A 91 -1.46 17.78 17.85
C LEU A 91 -0.98 19.12 17.28
N LYS A 92 -1.45 20.20 17.87
CA LYS A 92 -1.13 21.58 17.43
C LYS A 92 0.33 21.97 17.65
N ASP A 93 1.02 21.28 18.56
CA ASP A 93 2.43 21.55 18.91
C ASP A 93 3.42 20.89 17.93
N LEU A 94 2.94 20.07 16.99
CA LEU A 94 3.81 19.48 15.98
C LEU A 94 4.06 20.46 14.83
N PRO A 95 5.32 20.57 14.37
CA PRO A 95 5.62 21.33 13.16
C PRO A 95 4.91 20.73 11.94
N ASP A 96 4.73 21.55 10.91
CA ASP A 96 4.16 21.10 9.66
C ASP A 96 5.04 20.00 9.02
N LYS A 97 4.37 19.00 8.42
CA LYS A 97 5.05 17.94 7.67
C LYS A 97 5.64 18.52 6.40
N ILE A 98 6.94 18.33 6.21
CA ILE A 98 7.64 18.67 4.97
C ILE A 98 7.72 17.40 4.12
N GLU A 99 7.20 17.44 2.90
CA GLU A 99 7.30 16.37 1.92
C GLU A 99 8.23 16.77 0.78
N LYS A 100 9.22 15.93 0.48
CA LYS A 100 10.17 16.13 -0.60
C LYS A 100 10.22 14.89 -1.48
N THR A 101 9.94 15.04 -2.76
CA THR A 101 10.12 13.99 -3.76
C THR A 101 11.49 14.13 -4.40
N MET A 102 12.27 13.05 -4.38
CA MET A 102 13.58 13.02 -5.04
C MET A 102 13.50 12.09 -6.24
N PHE A 103 13.88 12.61 -7.40
CA PHE A 103 14.04 11.83 -8.62
C PHE A 103 15.50 11.44 -8.77
N ILE A 104 15.76 10.13 -8.89
CA ILE A 104 17.10 9.57 -8.96
C ILE A 104 17.22 8.83 -10.28
N GLU A 105 18.22 9.19 -11.07
CA GLU A 105 18.55 8.50 -12.31
C GLU A 105 19.27 7.18 -12.03
N MET A 106 18.95 6.15 -12.80
CA MET A 106 19.63 4.88 -12.74
C MET A 106 21.06 5.03 -13.29
N ASN A 107 22.03 4.41 -12.63
CA ASN A 107 23.38 4.28 -13.18
C ASN A 107 23.35 3.46 -14.50
N PRO A 108 24.41 3.51 -15.32
CA PRO A 108 24.42 2.88 -16.63
C PRO A 108 24.13 1.37 -16.58
N GLU A 109 24.65 0.66 -15.60
CA GLU A 109 24.47 -0.79 -15.44
C GLU A 109 23.03 -1.14 -15.04
N GLN A 110 22.47 -0.43 -14.08
CA GLN A 110 21.08 -0.57 -13.67
C GLN A 110 20.12 -0.23 -14.81
N LYS A 111 20.41 0.84 -15.56
CA LYS A 111 19.62 1.25 -16.72
C LYS A 111 19.65 0.19 -17.82
N LYS A 112 20.81 -0.36 -18.11
CA LYS A 112 20.95 -1.45 -19.08
C LYS A 112 20.10 -2.66 -18.69
N LEU A 113 20.21 -3.13 -17.46
CA LEU A 113 19.41 -4.23 -16.93
C LEU A 113 17.90 -3.93 -17.03
N TYR A 114 17.49 -2.70 -16.68
CA TYR A 114 16.10 -2.28 -16.77
C TYR A 114 15.57 -2.28 -18.20
N GLU A 115 16.35 -1.77 -19.18
CA GLU A 115 15.95 -1.69 -20.57
C GLU A 115 15.88 -3.08 -21.23
N GLU A 116 16.83 -3.97 -20.92
CA GLU A 116 16.80 -5.36 -21.37
C GLU A 116 15.52 -6.07 -20.88
N ARG A 117 15.21 -5.95 -19.60
CA ARG A 117 14.00 -6.55 -19.03
C ARG A 117 12.72 -5.92 -19.52
N ARG A 118 12.69 -4.59 -19.66
CA ARG A 118 11.54 -3.88 -20.25
C ARG A 118 11.24 -4.37 -21.66
N ASN A 119 12.27 -4.50 -22.51
CA ASN A 119 12.11 -4.94 -23.88
C ASN A 119 11.67 -6.42 -23.95
N TYR A 120 12.22 -7.27 -23.10
CA TYR A 120 11.77 -8.66 -22.97
C TYR A 120 10.28 -8.74 -22.63
N TYR A 121 9.86 -8.05 -21.61
CA TYR A 121 8.45 -8.05 -21.18
C TYR A 121 7.52 -7.37 -22.17
N TYR A 122 7.97 -6.31 -22.82
CA TYR A 122 7.20 -5.66 -23.88
C TYR A 122 6.84 -6.65 -25.00
N ASN A 123 7.83 -7.38 -25.50
CA ASN A 123 7.63 -8.35 -26.55
C ASN A 123 6.74 -9.53 -26.10
N MET A 124 6.98 -10.05 -24.89
CA MET A 124 6.21 -11.15 -24.32
C MET A 124 4.73 -10.75 -24.11
N VAL A 125 4.47 -9.61 -23.50
CA VAL A 125 3.12 -9.11 -23.27
C VAL A 125 2.40 -8.84 -24.59
N HIS A 126 3.11 -8.27 -25.56
CA HIS A 126 2.52 -7.99 -26.87
C HIS A 126 2.11 -9.28 -27.62
N SER A 127 2.93 -10.33 -27.59
CA SER A 127 2.59 -11.64 -28.13
C SER A 127 1.39 -12.25 -27.40
N GLN A 128 1.39 -12.23 -26.07
CA GLN A 128 0.32 -12.79 -25.25
C GLN A 128 -1.03 -12.08 -25.46
N ILE A 129 -1.02 -10.76 -25.65
CA ILE A 129 -2.24 -10.01 -25.95
C ILE A 129 -2.81 -10.44 -27.33
N LYS A 130 -1.94 -10.62 -28.33
CA LYS A 130 -2.36 -11.08 -29.66
C LYS A 130 -2.98 -12.48 -29.65
N GLU A 131 -2.41 -13.39 -28.86
CA GLU A 131 -2.82 -14.80 -28.82
C GLU A 131 -4.03 -15.03 -27.89
N ASN A 132 -4.06 -14.40 -26.74
CA ASN A 132 -4.96 -14.73 -25.62
C ASN A 132 -5.91 -13.60 -25.21
N GLY A 133 -5.73 -12.40 -25.77
CA GLY A 133 -6.46 -11.21 -25.40
C GLY A 133 -6.00 -10.59 -24.06
N LEU A 134 -6.46 -9.37 -23.80
CA LEU A 134 -6.01 -8.56 -22.67
C LEU A 134 -6.35 -9.21 -21.31
N GLY A 135 -7.51 -9.82 -21.18
CA GLY A 135 -7.98 -10.39 -19.90
C GLY A 135 -7.09 -11.51 -19.36
N LYS A 136 -6.62 -12.39 -20.23
CA LYS A 136 -5.72 -13.50 -19.85
C LYS A 136 -4.27 -13.06 -19.65
N THR A 137 -3.91 -11.88 -20.15
CA THR A 137 -2.54 -11.35 -20.11
C THR A 137 -2.26 -10.51 -18.86
N GLN A 138 -3.29 -10.15 -18.08
CA GLN A 138 -3.16 -9.27 -16.89
C GLN A 138 -2.12 -9.76 -15.89
N PHE A 139 -2.03 -11.06 -15.67
CA PHE A 139 -1.04 -11.64 -14.75
C PHE A 139 0.40 -11.37 -15.20
N PHE A 140 0.68 -11.53 -16.50
CA PHE A 140 2.00 -11.25 -17.08
C PHE A 140 2.35 -9.76 -17.00
N ILE A 141 1.38 -8.88 -17.20
CA ILE A 141 1.58 -7.44 -17.04
C ILE A 141 1.95 -7.10 -15.59
N LEU A 142 1.24 -7.66 -14.61
CA LEU A 142 1.55 -7.46 -13.20
C LEU A 142 2.93 -8.00 -12.82
N GLN A 143 3.31 -9.16 -13.35
CA GLN A 143 4.64 -9.74 -13.17
C GLN A 143 5.73 -8.83 -13.74
N ALA A 144 5.55 -8.34 -14.96
CA ALA A 144 6.47 -7.40 -15.61
C ALA A 144 6.64 -6.11 -14.78
N LEU A 145 5.54 -5.49 -14.37
CA LEU A 145 5.56 -4.29 -13.56
C LEU A 145 6.26 -4.51 -12.22
N ASN A 146 6.01 -5.65 -11.57
CA ASN A 146 6.65 -5.98 -10.30
C ASN A 146 8.16 -6.16 -10.47
N GLU A 147 8.62 -6.88 -11.49
CA GLU A 147 10.05 -7.07 -11.74
C GLU A 147 10.75 -5.75 -12.11
N LEU A 148 10.15 -4.94 -12.97
CA LEU A 148 10.71 -3.63 -13.32
C LEU A 148 10.81 -2.70 -12.09
N ARG A 149 9.82 -2.73 -11.20
CA ARG A 149 9.88 -2.02 -9.91
C ARG A 149 10.99 -2.55 -9.01
N GLN A 150 11.20 -3.87 -8.97
CA GLN A 150 12.31 -4.45 -8.21
C GLN A 150 13.66 -3.96 -8.74
N ILE A 151 13.86 -3.97 -10.06
CA ILE A 151 15.09 -3.47 -10.68
C ILE A 151 15.34 -1.99 -10.34
N THR A 152 14.29 -1.17 -10.25
CA THR A 152 14.45 0.25 -9.86
C THR A 152 14.75 0.45 -8.38
N SER A 153 14.50 -0.52 -7.53
CA SER A 153 14.69 -0.42 -6.07
C SER A 153 15.84 -1.28 -5.56
N CYS A 154 15.96 -2.51 -6.05
CA CYS A 154 16.92 -3.51 -5.59
C CYS A 154 17.36 -4.36 -6.79
N PRO A 155 18.14 -3.81 -7.74
CA PRO A 155 18.62 -4.54 -8.92
C PRO A 155 19.52 -5.72 -8.55
N GLU A 156 20.20 -5.67 -7.41
CA GLU A 156 21.06 -6.72 -6.86
C GLU A 156 20.34 -8.06 -6.75
N SER A 157 19.04 -8.03 -6.48
CA SER A 157 18.20 -9.24 -6.41
C SER A 157 17.99 -9.92 -7.78
N LYS A 158 18.32 -9.26 -8.88
CA LYS A 158 18.09 -9.73 -10.26
C LYS A 158 19.39 -9.92 -11.02
N SER A 159 20.45 -9.24 -10.66
CA SER A 159 21.76 -9.36 -11.30
C SER A 159 22.87 -9.04 -10.31
N ASN A 160 23.77 -9.98 -10.10
CA ASN A 160 24.91 -9.77 -9.23
C ASN A 160 25.81 -8.65 -9.78
N GLY A 161 26.20 -7.75 -8.88
CA GLY A 161 27.11 -6.64 -9.19
C GLY A 161 26.43 -5.36 -9.68
N VAL A 162 25.13 -5.36 -9.95
CA VAL A 162 24.40 -4.13 -10.29
C VAL A 162 23.91 -3.48 -9.01
N MET A 163 24.40 -2.28 -8.70
CA MET A 163 24.02 -1.54 -7.49
C MET A 163 22.85 -0.59 -7.75
N SER A 164 22.00 -0.41 -6.75
CA SER A 164 20.88 0.53 -6.79
C SER A 164 21.34 1.97 -6.57
N SER A 165 21.10 2.85 -7.56
CA SER A 165 21.33 4.29 -7.40
C SER A 165 20.45 4.90 -6.29
N LYS A 166 19.27 4.37 -6.06
CA LYS A 166 18.40 4.81 -4.95
C LYS A 166 18.99 4.47 -3.59
N ARG A 167 19.61 3.29 -3.48
CA ARG A 167 20.25 2.84 -2.25
C ARG A 167 21.41 3.76 -1.89
N GLU A 168 22.26 4.12 -2.85
CA GLU A 168 23.37 5.05 -2.64
C GLU A 168 22.90 6.40 -2.11
N VAL A 169 21.92 7.02 -2.78
CA VAL A 169 21.35 8.31 -2.33
C VAL A 169 20.66 8.18 -0.98
N LEU A 170 19.96 7.06 -0.71
CA LEU A 170 19.32 6.82 0.58
C LEU A 170 20.35 6.77 1.71
N ILE A 171 21.44 6.02 1.54
CA ILE A 171 22.48 5.89 2.57
C ILE A 171 23.14 7.23 2.85
N ASN A 172 23.46 8.03 1.82
CA ASN A 172 24.02 9.37 2.00
C ASN A 172 23.07 10.28 2.80
N ASN A 173 21.77 10.25 2.51
CA ASN A 173 20.77 11.01 3.27
C ASN A 173 20.62 10.53 4.72
N ILE A 174 20.75 9.22 4.97
CA ILE A 174 20.73 8.67 6.34
C ILE A 174 21.95 9.14 7.11
N LEU A 175 23.14 9.09 6.51
CA LEU A 175 24.37 9.56 7.13
C LEU A 175 24.26 11.03 7.53
N GLU A 176 23.86 11.90 6.61
CA GLU A 176 23.64 13.32 6.87
C GLU A 176 22.62 13.56 8.01
N ALA A 177 21.50 12.83 8.01
CA ALA A 177 20.49 12.97 9.05
C ALA A 177 21.00 12.52 10.42
N VAL A 178 21.74 11.41 10.49
CA VAL A 178 22.31 10.89 11.74
C VAL A 178 23.42 11.81 12.28
N GLU A 179 24.29 12.34 11.44
CA GLU A 179 25.30 13.34 11.83
C GLU A 179 24.67 14.61 12.42
N ASN A 180 23.49 15.00 11.94
CA ASN A 180 22.70 16.10 12.48
C ASN A 180 21.85 15.71 13.71
N GLY A 181 22.02 14.50 14.26
CA GLY A 181 21.32 14.04 15.46
C GLY A 181 19.85 13.63 15.25
N HIS A 182 19.42 13.44 14.01
CA HIS A 182 18.06 13.04 13.68
C HIS A 182 17.86 11.53 13.70
N LYS A 183 16.64 11.11 14.00
CA LYS A 183 16.22 9.71 13.87
C LYS A 183 15.53 9.51 12.52
N VAL A 184 15.84 8.40 11.86
CA VAL A 184 15.35 8.09 10.51
C VAL A 184 14.48 6.84 10.56
N LEU A 185 13.36 6.85 9.85
CA LEU A 185 12.54 5.67 9.55
C LEU A 185 12.58 5.42 8.05
N VAL A 186 12.99 4.21 7.67
CA VAL A 186 13.06 3.79 6.26
C VAL A 186 11.97 2.77 5.98
N PHE A 187 11.18 3.01 4.93
CA PHE A 187 10.14 2.09 4.47
C PHE A 187 10.48 1.59 3.08
N THR A 188 10.42 0.29 2.89
CA THR A 188 10.59 -0.36 1.59
C THR A 188 9.59 -1.50 1.43
N ASN A 189 9.26 -1.84 0.17
CA ASN A 189 8.34 -2.93 -0.16
C ASN A 189 9.06 -4.27 -0.43
N TYR A 190 10.40 -4.30 -0.39
CA TYR A 190 11.18 -5.46 -0.76
C TYR A 190 12.12 -5.88 0.38
N ILE A 191 12.04 -7.15 0.78
CA ILE A 191 12.88 -7.72 1.85
C ILE A 191 14.36 -7.59 1.50
N ASN A 192 14.76 -7.92 0.28
CA ASN A 192 16.14 -7.78 -0.17
C ASN A 192 16.67 -6.33 -0.06
N SER A 193 15.79 -5.32 -0.19
CA SER A 193 16.20 -3.94 0.03
C SER A 193 16.51 -3.67 1.50
N ILE A 194 15.78 -4.31 2.44
CA ILE A 194 16.06 -4.19 3.88
C ILE A 194 17.44 -4.78 4.18
N GLU A 195 17.70 -6.00 3.73
CA GLU A 195 18.96 -6.69 3.94
C GLU A 195 20.15 -5.85 3.45
N ASN A 196 20.08 -5.37 2.21
CA ASN A 196 21.11 -4.53 1.60
C ASN A 196 21.32 -3.20 2.34
N ILE A 197 20.24 -2.57 2.83
CA ILE A 197 20.33 -1.33 3.61
C ILE A 197 20.97 -1.61 4.97
N CYS A 198 20.59 -2.70 5.64
CA CYS A 198 21.17 -3.11 6.92
C CYS A 198 22.68 -3.34 6.79
N GLU A 199 23.13 -4.05 5.75
CA GLU A 199 24.55 -4.22 5.48
C GLU A 199 25.31 -2.89 5.32
N ASP A 200 24.71 -1.91 4.64
CA ASP A 200 25.35 -0.60 4.46
C ASP A 200 25.38 0.20 5.77
N LEU A 201 24.34 0.10 6.59
CA LEU A 201 24.32 0.73 7.91
C LEU A 201 25.41 0.13 8.83
N GLU A 202 25.60 -1.19 8.81
CA GLU A 202 26.68 -1.88 9.54
C GLU A 202 28.07 -1.41 9.08
N LYS A 203 28.31 -1.34 7.76
CA LYS A 203 29.58 -0.84 7.19
C LYS A 203 29.87 0.60 7.62
N ASN A 204 28.85 1.40 7.85
CA ASN A 204 28.97 2.79 8.31
C ASN A 204 28.86 2.95 9.83
N ASN A 205 28.84 1.87 10.60
CA ASN A 205 28.73 1.86 12.08
C ASN A 205 27.47 2.60 12.61
N ILE A 206 26.37 2.53 11.90
CA ILE A 206 25.08 3.11 12.31
C ILE A 206 24.27 2.05 13.03
N ASN A 207 23.83 2.35 14.25
CA ASN A 207 22.91 1.49 14.99
C ASN A 207 21.50 1.57 14.40
N TYR A 208 20.87 0.42 14.15
CA TYR A 208 19.52 0.32 13.59
C TYR A 208 18.70 -0.79 14.25
N LEU A 209 17.39 -0.75 14.01
CA LEU A 209 16.43 -1.81 14.33
C LEU A 209 15.67 -2.17 13.05
N SER A 210 15.54 -3.46 12.73
CA SER A 210 14.84 -3.96 11.55
C SER A 210 13.77 -5.00 11.93
#